data_3156a2603b5761bb17b38cad1922dcfd
#
_entry.id   3156a2603b5761bb17b38cad1922dcfd
#
_cell.length_a   1.000
_cell.length_b   1.000
_cell.length_c   1.000
_cell.angle_alpha   90.00
_cell.angle_beta   90.00
_cell.angle_gamma   90.00
#
_symmetry.space_group_name_H-M   'P 1'
#
loop_
_entity.id
_entity.type
_entity.pdbx_description
1 polymer ?
#
loop_
_entity_poly.entity_id
_entity_poly.type
_entity_poly.pdbx_seq_one_letter_code
_entity_poly.pdbx_strand_id
1 'polypeptide(L)'
;MNELEKKILWQCRRGLWELDAILIPFVEEKLDSLSEIEVEHFRELLSFEDIDMFDILVNKRAHQNEALEPIINKIINFHNSNLEI
;
A
#
# COMPACT_ATOMS: atom_id res chain seq x y z
N MET A 1 8.31 9.22 -14.20
CA MET A 1 7.11 9.02 -13.36
C MET A 1 6.03 9.98 -13.83
N ASN A 2 4.83 9.47 -14.14
CA ASN A 2 3.73 10.31 -14.60
C ASN A 2 3.01 11.01 -13.43
N GLU A 3 2.04 11.86 -13.75
CA GLU A 3 1.32 12.63 -12.74
C GLU A 3 0.60 11.75 -11.71
N LEU A 4 -0.03 10.67 -12.18
CA LEU A 4 -0.75 9.75 -11.29
C LEU A 4 0.21 9.05 -10.34
N GLU A 5 1.35 8.60 -10.84
CA GLU A 5 2.36 7.91 -10.02
C GLU A 5 2.91 8.86 -8.95
N LYS A 6 3.18 10.10 -9.31
CA LYS A 6 3.65 11.11 -8.34
C LYS A 6 2.62 11.34 -7.25
N LYS A 7 1.35 11.42 -7.62
CA LYS A 7 0.26 11.62 -6.68
C LYS A 7 0.14 10.44 -5.72
N ILE A 8 0.20 9.23 -6.24
CA ILE A 8 0.13 8.01 -5.42
C ILE A 8 1.33 7.95 -4.48
N LEU A 9 2.53 8.21 -4.98
CA LEU A 9 3.73 8.21 -4.15
C LEU A 9 3.63 9.25 -3.02
N TRP A 10 3.09 10.42 -3.33
CA TRP A 10 2.90 11.47 -2.33
C TRP A 10 1.93 11.01 -1.24
N GLN A 11 0.85 10.33 -1.62
CA GLN A 11 -0.13 9.82 -0.68
C GLN A 11 0.42 8.72 0.21
N CYS A 12 1.51 8.08 -0.18
CA CYS A 12 2.16 7.05 0.62
C CYS A 12 2.98 7.63 1.76
N ARG A 13 3.30 8.91 1.72
CA ARG A 13 4.07 9.57 2.78
C ARG A 13 3.13 10.03 3.88
N ARG A 14 2.98 9.19 4.88
CA ARG A 14 1.96 9.39 5.93
C ARG A 14 2.52 10.03 7.19
N GLY A 15 3.85 10.15 7.30
CA GLY A 15 4.47 10.67 8.51
C GLY A 15 4.70 9.63 9.59
N LEU A 16 4.27 8.39 9.38
CA LEU A 16 4.57 7.25 10.24
C LEU A 16 5.60 6.40 9.50
N TRP A 17 6.81 6.30 10.05
CA TRP A 17 7.90 5.62 9.33
C TRP A 17 7.56 4.16 9.01
N GLU A 18 6.77 3.50 9.85
CA GLU A 18 6.36 2.10 9.60
C GLU A 18 5.54 2.00 8.32
N LEU A 19 4.59 2.92 8.12
CA LEU A 19 3.79 2.93 6.90
C LEU A 19 4.60 3.37 5.70
N ASP A 20 5.45 4.35 5.85
CA ASP A 20 6.32 4.81 4.77
C ASP A 20 7.25 3.69 4.32
N ALA A 21 7.80 2.92 5.27
CA ALA A 21 8.70 1.80 4.97
C ALA A 21 8.01 0.68 4.20
N ILE A 22 6.69 0.52 4.38
CA ILE A 22 5.91 -0.49 3.67
C ILE A 22 5.45 0.03 2.31
N LEU A 23 4.90 1.24 2.27
CA LEU A 23 4.21 1.75 1.08
C LEU A 23 5.15 2.31 0.02
N ILE A 24 6.18 3.06 0.41
CA ILE A 24 7.05 3.73 -0.56
C ILE A 24 7.81 2.73 -1.43
N PRO A 25 8.49 1.71 -0.87
CA PRO A 25 9.15 0.73 -1.72
C PRO A 25 8.18 -0.05 -2.61
N PHE A 26 6.98 -0.33 -2.12
CA PHE A 26 5.97 -1.03 -2.90
C PHE A 26 5.60 -0.22 -4.15
N VAL A 27 5.34 1.07 -3.99
CA VAL A 27 5.00 1.94 -5.12
C VAL A 27 6.17 2.03 -6.09
N GLU A 28 7.37 2.24 -5.58
CA GLU A 28 8.55 2.42 -6.42
C GLU A 28 8.85 1.19 -7.28
N GLU A 29 8.59 0.00 -6.77
CA GLU A 29 8.94 -1.23 -7.48
C GLU A 29 7.76 -1.92 -8.16
N LYS A 30 6.55 -1.78 -7.63
CA LYS A 30 5.41 -2.58 -8.08
C LYS A 30 4.29 -1.81 -8.75
N LEU A 31 4.25 -0.49 -8.65
CA LEU A 31 3.13 0.27 -9.20
C LEU A 31 2.91 -0.01 -10.68
N ASP A 32 3.99 -0.07 -11.46
CA ASP A 32 3.91 -0.30 -12.91
C ASP A 32 3.37 -1.68 -13.26
N SER A 33 3.45 -2.64 -12.34
CA SER A 33 2.98 -4.00 -12.57
C SER A 33 1.53 -4.23 -12.14
N LEU A 34 0.91 -3.24 -11.50
CA LEU A 34 -0.47 -3.36 -11.04
C LEU A 34 -1.45 -3.16 -12.20
N SER A 35 -2.54 -3.94 -12.18
CA SER A 35 -3.64 -3.72 -13.12
C SER A 35 -4.42 -2.46 -12.75
N GLU A 36 -5.28 -2.00 -13.67
CA GLU A 36 -6.10 -0.82 -13.41
C GLU A 36 -6.97 -0.98 -12.17
N ILE A 37 -7.56 -2.16 -11.98
CA ILE A 37 -8.40 -2.41 -10.80
C ILE A 37 -7.56 -2.45 -9.52
N GLU A 38 -6.35 -2.97 -9.60
CA GLU A 38 -5.45 -2.98 -8.44
C GLU A 38 -5.03 -1.56 -8.06
N VAL A 39 -4.77 -0.71 -9.04
CA VAL A 39 -4.45 0.70 -8.78
C VAL A 39 -5.64 1.40 -8.11
N GLU A 40 -6.86 1.15 -8.59
CA GLU A 40 -8.05 1.71 -7.96
C GLU A 40 -8.19 1.29 -6.51
N HIS A 41 -8.01 0.00 -6.24
CA HIS A 41 -8.09 -0.52 -4.88
C HIS A 41 -6.98 0.03 -3.99
N PHE A 42 -5.78 0.19 -4.56
CA PHE A 42 -4.66 0.76 -3.82
C PHE A 42 -4.95 2.22 -3.45
N ARG A 43 -5.49 2.99 -4.38
CA ARG A 43 -5.87 4.38 -4.11
C ARG A 43 -6.97 4.49 -3.06
N GLU A 44 -7.93 3.56 -3.08
CA GLU A 44 -8.96 3.51 -2.06
C GLU A 44 -8.34 3.24 -0.68
N LEU A 45 -7.40 2.31 -0.61
CA LEU A 45 -6.68 2.03 0.63
C LEU A 45 -5.93 3.27 1.12
N LEU A 46 -5.29 4.00 0.22
CA LEU A 46 -4.56 5.22 0.57
C LEU A 46 -5.45 6.35 1.08
N SER A 47 -6.77 6.25 0.87
CA SER A 47 -7.71 7.24 1.39
C SER A 47 -8.03 7.02 2.88
N PHE A 48 -7.60 5.90 3.45
CA PHE A 48 -7.86 5.59 4.85
C PHE A 48 -6.98 6.45 5.76
N GLU A 49 -7.42 6.62 7.00
CA GLU A 49 -6.62 7.30 8.00
C GLU A 49 -5.42 6.46 8.42
N ASP A 50 -4.39 7.11 8.91
CA ASP A 50 -3.13 6.44 9.26
C ASP A 50 -3.33 5.32 10.28
N ILE A 51 -4.20 5.53 11.27
CA ILE A 51 -4.43 4.52 12.29
C ILE A 51 -5.07 3.26 11.70
N ASP A 52 -5.99 3.42 10.74
CA ASP A 52 -6.63 2.30 10.08
C ASP A 52 -5.64 1.55 9.19
N MET A 53 -4.81 2.28 8.44
CA MET A 53 -3.78 1.66 7.63
C MET A 53 -2.76 0.93 8.47
N PHE A 54 -2.39 1.50 9.61
CA PHE A 54 -1.46 0.85 10.53
C PHE A 54 -2.02 -0.49 11.03
N ASP A 55 -3.30 -0.50 11.43
CA ASP A 55 -3.95 -1.73 11.88
C ASP A 55 -3.97 -2.80 10.79
N ILE A 56 -4.24 -2.40 9.55
CA ILE A 56 -4.34 -3.35 8.44
C ILE A 56 -2.96 -3.88 8.03
N LEU A 57 -2.00 -2.98 7.83
CA LEU A 57 -0.71 -3.35 7.24
C LEU A 57 0.32 -3.80 8.27
N VAL A 58 0.34 -3.20 9.44
CA VAL A 58 1.33 -3.53 10.47
C VAL A 58 0.78 -4.59 11.42
N ASN A 59 -0.43 -4.39 11.93
CA ASN A 59 -1.07 -5.33 12.86
C ASN A 59 -1.79 -6.47 12.14
N LYS A 60 -1.89 -6.40 10.82
CA LYS A 60 -2.48 -7.42 9.96
C LYS A 60 -3.91 -7.76 10.33
N ARG A 61 -4.69 -6.76 10.70
CA ARG A 61 -6.10 -6.93 11.00
C ARG A 61 -6.92 -7.07 9.72
N ALA A 62 -7.95 -7.90 9.78
CA ALA A 62 -8.86 -8.05 8.65
C ALA A 62 -9.63 -6.75 8.44
N HIS A 63 -9.88 -6.41 7.18
CA HIS A 63 -10.67 -5.24 6.81
C HIS A 63 -12.05 -5.67 6.33
N GLN A 64 -13.07 -4.83 6.59
CA GLN A 64 -14.44 -5.14 6.21
C GLN A 64 -14.67 -5.15 4.71
N ASN A 65 -13.89 -4.40 3.95
CA ASN A 65 -14.00 -4.36 2.51
C ASN A 65 -13.15 -5.46 1.87
N GLU A 66 -13.78 -6.59 1.59
CA GLU A 66 -13.10 -7.75 1.03
C GLU A 66 -12.47 -7.48 -0.34
N ALA A 67 -12.98 -6.48 -1.08
CA ALA A 67 -12.42 -6.14 -2.39
C ALA A 67 -10.98 -5.63 -2.28
N LEU A 68 -10.58 -5.09 -1.14
CA LEU A 68 -9.22 -4.59 -0.93
C LEU A 68 -8.25 -5.68 -0.48
N GLU A 69 -8.74 -6.85 -0.12
CA GLU A 69 -7.88 -7.91 0.41
C GLU A 69 -6.75 -8.32 -0.54
N PRO A 70 -6.99 -8.51 -1.85
CA PRO A 70 -5.89 -8.87 -2.75
C PRO A 70 -4.76 -7.84 -2.79
N ILE A 71 -5.07 -6.54 -2.80
CA ILE A 71 -4.01 -5.53 -2.82
C ILE A 71 -3.31 -5.44 -1.47
N ILE A 72 -4.05 -5.58 -0.38
CA ILE A 72 -3.46 -5.60 0.96
C ILE A 72 -2.47 -6.75 1.09
N ASN A 73 -2.86 -7.95 0.67
CA ASN A 73 -1.99 -9.11 0.72
C ASN A 73 -0.75 -8.94 -0.16
N LYS A 74 -0.91 -8.33 -1.32
CA LYS A 74 0.20 -8.07 -2.24
C LYS A 74 1.22 -7.14 -1.58
N ILE A 75 0.76 -6.10 -0.90
CA ILE A 75 1.62 -5.15 -0.19
C ILE A 75 2.36 -5.86 0.95
N ILE A 76 1.65 -6.61 1.77
CA ILE A 76 2.23 -7.31 2.91
C ILE A 76 3.26 -8.33 2.46
N ASN A 77 2.93 -9.12 1.44
CA ASN A 77 3.84 -10.13 0.91
C ASN A 77 5.11 -9.49 0.34
N PHE A 78 4.98 -8.38 -0.36
CA PHE A 78 6.14 -7.66 -0.88
C PHE A 78 7.03 -7.16 0.24
N HIS A 79 6.44 -6.58 1.27
CA HIS A 79 7.20 -6.07 2.41
C HIS A 79 7.95 -7.20 3.13
N ASN A 80 7.27 -8.32 3.37
CA ASN A 80 7.88 -9.46 4.04
C ASN A 80 9.03 -10.06 3.22
N SER A 81 8.87 -10.12 1.91
CA SER A 81 9.93 -10.63 1.02
C SER A 81 11.18 -9.76 1.09
N ASN A 82 11.01 -8.44 1.22
CA ASN A 82 12.13 -7.53 1.31
C ASN A 82 12.86 -7.62 2.66
N LEU A 83 12.18 -8.10 3.69
CA LEU A 83 12.80 -8.28 5.01
C LEU A 83 13.63 -9.55 5.11
N GLU A 84 13.46 -10.49 4.17
CA GLU A 84 14.12 -11.79 4.20
C GLU A 84 15.46 -11.82 3.45
N ILE A 85 16.11 -10.74 3.34
CA ILE A 85 17.39 -10.66 2.63
C ILE A 85 18.48 -11.35 3.45
#